data_57a6b22fd4412577723e571f74dad6bf
#
_entry.id   57a6b22fd4412577723e571f74dad6bf
#
_cell.length_a   1.000
_cell.length_b   1.000
_cell.length_c   1.000
_cell.angle_alpha   90.00
_cell.angle_beta   90.00
_cell.angle_gamma   90.00
#
_symmetry.space_group_name_H-M   'P 1'
#
loop_
_entity.id
_entity.type
_entity.pdbx_description
1 polymer ?
#
loop_
_entity_poly.entity_id
_entity_poly.type
_entity_poly.pdbx_seq_one_letter_code
_entity_poly.pdbx_strand_id
1 'polypeptide(L)'
;MAEEGWRLRPPTLEDCDELGRVHMAVWRDAYAGIMPADYLAGLSEERSADSWRDQLSRATSSPTRTLLVLDPEGDVAGFGSAGPSRDEDAPTDWELYVVNLLPHARGTGVADRLLDEIVGHREATLWVVEQNARARAFYTRRGFVDEGGRSEHPATGTAEIRMVRRVTR
;
A
#
# COMPACT_ATOMS: atom_id res chain seq x y z
N MET A 1 8.44 -2.94 -21.88
CA MET A 1 9.65 -2.08 -21.85
C MET A 1 9.72 -1.25 -20.60
N ALA A 2 8.66 -0.53 -20.22
CA ALA A 2 8.67 0.22 -18.94
C ALA A 2 8.80 -0.67 -17.69
N GLU A 3 8.45 -1.93 -17.77
CA GLU A 3 8.56 -2.91 -16.67
C GLU A 3 9.85 -3.73 -16.68
N GLU A 4 10.71 -3.53 -17.69
CA GLU A 4 11.93 -4.32 -17.82
C GLU A 4 12.89 -4.06 -16.68
N GLY A 5 13.32 -5.12 -15.99
CA GLY A 5 14.21 -5.05 -14.85
C GLY A 5 13.53 -4.91 -13.49
N TRP A 6 12.26 -4.51 -13.43
CA TRP A 6 11.51 -4.45 -12.17
C TRP A 6 11.20 -5.86 -11.64
N ARG A 7 11.41 -6.05 -10.34
CA ARG A 7 11.21 -7.35 -9.69
C ARG A 7 10.31 -7.24 -8.48
N LEU A 8 9.56 -8.30 -8.22
CA LEU A 8 8.74 -8.46 -7.01
C LEU A 8 9.24 -9.67 -6.23
N ARG A 9 9.36 -9.54 -4.93
CA ARG A 9 9.66 -10.66 -4.03
C ARG A 9 9.11 -10.44 -2.63
N PRO A 10 8.88 -11.49 -1.84
CA PRO A 10 8.57 -11.33 -0.42
C PRO A 10 9.70 -10.62 0.33
N PRO A 11 9.38 -9.81 1.34
CA PRO A 11 10.38 -9.20 2.22
C PRO A 11 10.99 -10.22 3.19
N THR A 12 12.19 -9.92 3.65
CA THR A 12 12.85 -10.62 4.75
C THR A 12 13.14 -9.65 5.89
N LEU A 13 13.59 -10.17 7.03
CA LEU A 13 13.96 -9.31 8.17
C LEU A 13 15.10 -8.34 7.85
N GLU A 14 15.96 -8.70 6.89
CA GLU A 14 17.06 -7.84 6.44
C GLU A 14 16.56 -6.60 5.66
N ASP A 15 15.35 -6.65 5.12
CA ASP A 15 14.76 -5.55 4.36
C ASP A 15 14.10 -4.47 5.25
N CYS A 16 13.97 -4.70 6.56
CA CYS A 16 13.13 -3.86 7.42
C CYS A 16 13.60 -2.41 7.52
N ASP A 17 14.92 -2.16 7.56
CA ASP A 17 15.43 -0.78 7.61
C ASP A 17 15.09 -0.03 6.31
N GLU A 18 15.29 -0.66 5.18
CA GLU A 18 14.96 -0.10 3.87
C GLU A 18 13.44 0.09 3.70
N LEU A 19 12.64 -0.86 4.16
CA LEU A 19 11.18 -0.73 4.18
C LEU A 19 10.73 0.47 5.01
N GLY A 20 11.32 0.66 6.19
CA GLY A 20 11.01 1.82 7.03
C GLY A 20 11.33 3.14 6.33
N ARG A 21 12.49 3.22 5.69
CA ARG A 21 12.91 4.38 4.91
C ARG A 21 11.95 4.67 3.75
N VAL A 22 11.65 3.67 2.94
CA VAL A 22 10.76 3.81 1.77
C VAL A 22 9.34 4.16 2.21
N HIS A 23 8.81 3.52 3.25
CA HIS A 23 7.49 3.79 3.80
C HIS A 23 7.34 5.26 4.19
N MET A 24 8.29 5.79 4.95
CA MET A 24 8.24 7.18 5.40
C MET A 24 8.46 8.17 4.24
N ALA A 25 9.34 7.85 3.31
CA ALA A 25 9.58 8.68 2.11
C ALA A 25 8.31 8.79 1.25
N VAL A 26 7.61 7.68 1.02
CA VAL A 26 6.35 7.68 0.26
C VAL A 26 5.28 8.49 0.98
N TRP A 27 5.15 8.35 2.30
CA TRP A 27 4.16 9.11 3.08
C TRP A 27 4.40 10.61 3.03
N ARG A 28 5.64 11.04 3.21
CA ARG A 28 6.01 12.46 3.12
C ARG A 28 5.72 13.04 1.73
N ASP A 29 5.97 12.28 0.69
CA ASP A 29 5.67 12.70 -0.68
C ASP A 29 4.17 12.71 -0.98
N ALA A 30 3.47 11.62 -0.67
CA ALA A 30 2.06 11.45 -1.03
C ALA A 30 1.13 12.38 -0.25
N TYR A 31 1.45 12.67 1.01
CA TYR A 31 0.56 13.42 1.91
C TYR A 31 1.03 14.85 2.20
N ALA A 32 2.07 15.33 1.53
CA ALA A 32 2.45 16.74 1.58
C ALA A 32 1.27 17.62 1.14
N GLY A 33 0.89 18.59 1.99
CA GLY A 33 -0.27 19.46 1.76
C GLY A 33 -1.65 18.81 2.07
N ILE A 34 -1.68 17.54 2.45
CA ILE A 34 -2.90 16.80 2.83
C ILE A 34 -2.93 16.56 4.34
N MET A 35 -1.85 16.01 4.89
CA MET A 35 -1.69 15.82 6.33
C MET A 35 -0.89 16.97 6.94
N PRO A 36 -1.06 17.25 8.26
CA PRO A 36 -0.29 18.30 8.92
C PRO A 36 1.22 18.12 8.75
N ALA A 37 1.92 19.21 8.42
CA ALA A 37 3.37 19.20 8.17
C ALA A 37 4.16 18.68 9.38
N ASP A 38 3.77 19.05 10.61
CA ASP A 38 4.42 18.58 11.84
C ASP A 38 4.27 17.07 12.03
N TYR A 39 3.12 16.52 11.66
CA TYR A 39 2.90 15.07 11.70
C TYR A 39 3.85 14.34 10.73
N LEU A 40 3.93 14.81 9.49
CA LEU A 40 4.82 14.22 8.48
C LEU A 40 6.31 14.36 8.86
N ALA A 41 6.69 15.51 9.44
CA ALA A 41 8.06 15.72 9.93
C ALA A 41 8.41 14.81 11.12
N GLY A 42 7.42 14.42 11.92
CA GLY A 42 7.59 13.52 13.06
C GLY A 42 7.59 12.03 12.72
N LEU A 43 7.36 11.65 11.45
CA LEU A 43 7.42 10.27 11.03
C LEU A 43 8.83 9.70 11.21
N SER A 44 8.93 8.50 11.79
CA SER A 44 10.20 7.86 12.13
C SER A 44 10.44 6.63 11.28
N GLU A 45 11.53 6.65 10.52
CA GLU A 45 11.99 5.48 9.73
C GLU A 45 12.31 4.29 10.65
N GLU A 46 12.93 4.55 11.81
CA GLU A 46 13.27 3.53 12.79
C GLU A 46 12.02 2.85 13.35
N ARG A 47 11.00 3.61 13.76
CA ARG A 47 9.73 3.05 14.24
C ARG A 47 9.03 2.24 13.17
N SER A 48 9.07 2.71 11.92
CA SER A 48 8.51 1.97 10.78
C SER A 48 9.27 0.67 10.56
N ALA A 49 10.60 0.68 10.60
CA ALA A 49 11.42 -0.51 10.50
C ALA A 49 11.11 -1.53 11.60
N ASP A 50 10.96 -1.07 12.85
CA ASP A 50 10.61 -1.93 13.98
C ASP A 50 9.21 -2.54 13.82
N SER A 51 8.25 -1.77 13.33
CA SER A 51 6.91 -2.26 12.99
C SER A 51 6.97 -3.36 11.92
N TRP A 52 7.79 -3.19 10.89
CA TRP A 52 8.02 -4.21 9.87
C TRP A 52 8.63 -5.50 10.44
N ARG A 53 9.64 -5.37 11.32
CA ARG A 53 10.25 -6.54 11.99
C ARG A 53 9.21 -7.31 12.78
N ASP A 54 8.36 -6.60 13.52
CA ASP A 54 7.30 -7.21 14.31
C ASP A 54 6.28 -7.93 13.43
N GLN A 55 5.82 -7.30 12.35
CA GLN A 55 4.88 -7.90 11.40
C GLN A 55 5.46 -9.14 10.72
N LEU A 56 6.69 -9.07 10.22
CA LEU A 56 7.34 -10.19 9.53
C LEU A 56 7.64 -11.35 10.47
N SER A 57 7.94 -11.08 11.73
CA SER A 57 8.17 -12.11 12.75
C SER A 57 6.89 -12.89 13.08
N ARG A 58 5.71 -12.29 12.89
CA ARG A 58 4.41 -12.92 13.11
C ARG A 58 3.80 -13.54 11.86
N ALA A 59 4.36 -13.30 10.68
CA ALA A 59 3.74 -13.60 9.39
C ALA A 59 3.63 -15.09 9.04
N THR A 60 4.28 -15.99 9.79
CA THR A 60 4.31 -17.43 9.50
C THR A 60 2.94 -18.12 9.58
N SER A 61 1.95 -17.49 10.20
CA SER A 61 0.58 -18.02 10.35
C SER A 61 -0.49 -17.16 9.67
N SER A 62 -0.13 -16.02 9.09
CA SER A 62 -1.07 -15.09 8.47
C SER A 62 -1.23 -15.35 6.97
N PRO A 63 -2.46 -15.35 6.41
CA PRO A 63 -2.66 -15.41 4.97
C PRO A 63 -2.34 -14.09 4.25
N THR A 64 -1.79 -13.10 4.93
CA THR A 64 -1.36 -11.81 4.36
C THR A 64 -0.26 -12.02 3.32
N ARG A 65 -0.40 -11.37 2.18
CA ARG A 65 0.60 -11.34 1.10
C ARG A 65 1.28 -9.98 1.10
N THR A 66 2.58 -9.96 1.26
CA THR A 66 3.40 -8.76 1.16
C THR A 66 4.51 -8.98 0.14
N LEU A 67 4.67 -8.02 -0.77
CA LEU A 67 5.74 -8.04 -1.77
C LEU A 67 6.49 -6.71 -1.78
N LEU A 68 7.81 -6.81 -1.91
CA LEU A 68 8.67 -5.68 -2.25
C LEU A 68 8.65 -5.44 -3.75
N VAL A 69 8.82 -4.20 -4.13
CA VAL A 69 9.13 -3.76 -5.48
C VAL A 69 10.60 -3.37 -5.51
N LEU A 70 11.38 -4.05 -6.33
CA LEU A 70 12.79 -3.74 -6.57
C LEU A 70 12.93 -3.11 -7.94
N ASP A 71 13.69 -2.02 -8.01
CA ASP A 71 14.02 -1.37 -9.26
C ASP A 71 15.07 -2.16 -10.07
N PRO A 72 15.40 -1.73 -11.29
CA PRO A 72 16.39 -2.44 -12.11
C PRO A 72 17.79 -2.54 -11.48
N GLU A 73 18.14 -1.61 -10.61
CA GLU A 73 19.39 -1.57 -9.86
C GLU A 73 19.37 -2.54 -8.66
N GLY A 74 18.18 -2.98 -8.24
CA GLY A 74 17.97 -3.90 -7.13
C GLY A 74 17.61 -3.22 -5.82
N ASP A 75 17.40 -1.92 -5.83
CA ASP A 75 17.01 -1.16 -4.66
C ASP A 75 15.50 -1.23 -4.40
N VAL A 76 15.09 -1.14 -3.14
CA VAL A 76 13.67 -1.14 -2.77
C VAL A 76 13.03 0.17 -3.22
N ALA A 77 12.07 0.07 -4.13
CA ALA A 77 11.33 1.21 -4.68
C ALA A 77 9.87 1.27 -4.20
N GLY A 78 9.43 0.28 -3.45
CA GLY A 78 8.07 0.24 -2.93
C GLY A 78 7.69 -1.11 -2.36
N PHE A 79 6.45 -1.22 -1.97
CA PHE A 79 5.88 -2.46 -1.45
C PHE A 79 4.36 -2.42 -1.51
N GLY A 80 3.75 -3.59 -1.42
CA GLY A 80 2.31 -3.73 -1.28
C GLY A 80 1.95 -4.89 -0.37
N SER A 81 0.79 -4.81 0.25
CA SER A 81 0.29 -5.84 1.16
C SER A 81 -1.23 -5.97 1.05
N ALA A 82 -1.71 -7.20 1.07
CA ALA A 82 -3.12 -7.53 1.04
C ALA A 82 -3.37 -8.78 1.89
N GLY A 83 -4.58 -8.93 2.37
CA GLY A 83 -4.96 -10.06 3.21
C GLY A 83 -6.44 -10.05 3.56
N PRO A 84 -6.86 -10.84 4.55
CA PRO A 84 -8.23 -10.84 5.03
C PRO A 84 -8.69 -9.45 5.44
N SER A 85 -9.94 -9.13 5.13
CA SER A 85 -10.53 -7.86 5.52
C SER A 85 -10.53 -7.69 7.05
N ARG A 86 -10.12 -6.51 7.52
CA ARG A 86 -9.97 -6.19 8.94
C ARG A 86 -11.22 -5.57 9.56
N ASP A 87 -12.10 -4.99 8.74
CA ASP A 87 -13.35 -4.39 9.21
C ASP A 87 -14.43 -5.46 9.33
N GLU A 88 -15.20 -5.42 10.42
CA GLU A 88 -16.33 -6.33 10.63
C GLU A 88 -17.44 -6.16 9.57
N ASP A 89 -17.62 -4.94 9.09
CA ASP A 89 -18.59 -4.57 8.06
C ASP A 89 -18.03 -4.54 6.63
N ALA A 90 -16.85 -5.14 6.42
CA ALA A 90 -16.20 -5.12 5.12
C ALA A 90 -17.09 -5.75 4.03
N PRO A 91 -17.21 -5.11 2.86
CA PRO A 91 -18.05 -5.64 1.78
C PRO A 91 -17.45 -6.84 1.05
N THR A 92 -16.18 -7.18 1.33
CA THR A 92 -15.46 -8.33 0.73
C THR A 92 -14.59 -9.02 1.77
N ASP A 93 -14.23 -10.27 1.53
CA ASP A 93 -13.38 -11.06 2.43
C ASP A 93 -11.89 -10.70 2.33
N TRP A 94 -11.49 -9.98 1.29
CA TRP A 94 -10.10 -9.61 1.02
C TRP A 94 -9.93 -8.09 0.98
N GLU A 95 -8.84 -7.60 1.56
CA GLU A 95 -8.53 -6.18 1.64
C GLU A 95 -7.12 -5.91 1.09
N LEU A 96 -7.01 -4.90 0.24
CA LEU A 96 -5.73 -4.31 -0.11
C LEU A 96 -5.35 -3.33 1.00
N TYR A 97 -4.33 -3.67 1.78
CA TYR A 97 -3.93 -2.85 2.92
C TYR A 97 -3.13 -1.63 2.50
N VAL A 98 -2.23 -1.79 1.55
CA VAL A 98 -1.32 -0.71 1.12
C VAL A 98 -0.67 -1.00 -0.23
N VAL A 99 -0.46 0.06 -1.01
CA VAL A 99 0.47 0.11 -2.14
C VAL A 99 1.25 1.42 -1.99
N ASN A 100 2.53 1.32 -1.73
CA ASN A 100 3.44 2.46 -1.60
C ASN A 100 4.58 2.34 -2.60
N LEU A 101 4.71 3.33 -3.48
CA LEU A 101 5.75 3.38 -4.50
C LEU A 101 6.48 4.72 -4.46
N LEU A 102 7.81 4.67 -4.50
CA LEU A 102 8.62 5.86 -4.74
C LEU A 102 8.29 6.48 -6.11
N PRO A 103 8.50 7.80 -6.28
CA PRO A 103 8.11 8.48 -7.52
C PRO A 103 8.63 7.83 -8.80
N HIS A 104 9.88 7.35 -8.82
CA HIS A 104 10.48 6.75 -10.02
C HIS A 104 9.85 5.39 -10.41
N ALA A 105 9.17 4.71 -9.51
CA ALA A 105 8.44 3.48 -9.79
C ALA A 105 7.06 3.73 -10.42
N ARG A 106 6.54 4.95 -10.29
CA ARG A 106 5.20 5.29 -10.77
C ARG A 106 5.18 5.41 -12.29
N GLY A 107 4.09 4.95 -12.91
CA GLY A 107 3.94 5.00 -14.37
C GLY A 107 4.78 3.98 -15.14
N THR A 108 5.44 3.05 -14.46
CA THR A 108 6.25 1.99 -15.08
C THR A 108 5.45 0.71 -15.37
N GLY A 109 4.23 0.59 -14.83
CA GLY A 109 3.42 -0.63 -14.89
C GLY A 109 3.63 -1.56 -13.70
N VAL A 110 4.66 -1.35 -12.88
CA VAL A 110 4.96 -2.23 -11.75
C VAL A 110 3.87 -2.24 -10.70
N ALA A 111 3.13 -1.12 -10.53
CA ALA A 111 1.99 -1.06 -9.62
C ALA A 111 0.87 -2.02 -10.02
N ASP A 112 0.59 -2.10 -11.31
CA ASP A 112 -0.43 -3.03 -11.86
C ASP A 112 -0.04 -4.47 -11.58
N ARG A 113 1.23 -4.81 -11.85
CA ARG A 113 1.76 -6.14 -11.59
C ARG A 113 1.76 -6.50 -10.11
N LEU A 114 2.13 -5.56 -9.25
CA LEU A 114 2.08 -5.74 -7.80
C LEU A 114 0.65 -6.05 -7.33
N LEU A 115 -0.33 -5.28 -7.80
CA LEU A 115 -1.73 -5.48 -7.46
C LEU A 115 -2.22 -6.85 -7.94
N ASP A 116 -1.86 -7.26 -9.15
CA ASP A 116 -2.23 -8.57 -9.69
C ASP A 116 -1.66 -9.72 -8.86
N GLU A 117 -0.44 -9.57 -8.33
CA GLU A 117 0.20 -10.59 -7.50
C GLU A 117 -0.41 -10.70 -6.08
N ILE A 118 -0.77 -9.58 -5.44
CA ILE A 118 -1.24 -9.60 -4.06
C ILE A 118 -2.77 -9.71 -3.93
N VAL A 119 -3.52 -9.21 -4.91
CA VAL A 119 -4.99 -9.28 -4.92
C VAL A 119 -5.49 -10.24 -6.00
N GLY A 120 -4.86 -10.26 -7.17
CA GLY A 120 -5.29 -11.08 -8.29
C GLY A 120 -6.65 -10.64 -8.82
N HIS A 121 -7.47 -11.63 -9.18
CA HIS A 121 -8.84 -11.41 -9.70
C HIS A 121 -9.91 -11.41 -8.59
N ARG A 122 -9.52 -11.38 -7.34
CA ARG A 122 -10.47 -11.42 -6.21
C ARG A 122 -11.30 -10.14 -6.12
N GLU A 123 -12.47 -10.27 -5.55
CA GLU A 123 -13.15 -9.13 -4.95
C GLU A 123 -12.30 -8.63 -3.78
N ALA A 124 -12.17 -7.31 -3.68
CA ALA A 124 -11.37 -6.72 -2.62
C ALA A 124 -11.88 -5.33 -2.24
N THR A 125 -11.61 -4.96 -1.02
CA THR A 125 -11.87 -3.60 -0.51
C THR A 125 -10.55 -2.92 -0.17
N LEU A 126 -10.57 -1.60 -0.06
CA LEU A 126 -9.43 -0.80 0.40
C LEU A 126 -9.89 0.49 1.05
N TRP A 127 -9.05 1.05 1.91
CA TRP A 127 -9.19 2.42 2.40
C TRP A 127 -8.15 3.30 1.72
N VAL A 128 -8.54 4.49 1.32
CA VAL A 128 -7.66 5.47 0.68
C VAL A 128 -7.99 6.88 1.18
N VAL A 129 -6.96 7.69 1.40
CA VAL A 129 -7.15 9.11 1.74
C VAL A 129 -7.94 9.80 0.63
N GLU A 130 -9.04 10.44 1.00
CA GLU A 130 -9.98 11.04 0.05
C GLU A 130 -9.31 12.03 -0.90
N GLN A 131 -8.37 12.83 -0.40
CA GLN A 131 -7.63 13.84 -1.17
C GLN A 131 -6.48 13.27 -2.01
N ASN A 132 -6.16 11.97 -1.86
CA ASN A 132 -5.11 11.33 -2.66
C ASN A 132 -5.64 10.97 -4.06
N ALA A 133 -5.73 11.99 -4.92
CA ALA A 133 -6.33 11.85 -6.25
C ALA A 133 -5.58 10.85 -7.15
N ARG A 134 -4.25 10.77 -7.01
CA ARG A 134 -3.42 9.83 -7.77
C ARG A 134 -3.74 8.37 -7.42
N ALA A 135 -3.79 8.05 -6.14
CA ALA A 135 -4.13 6.70 -5.69
C ALA A 135 -5.57 6.32 -6.08
N ARG A 136 -6.50 7.23 -5.90
CA ARG A 136 -7.90 7.00 -6.29
C ARG A 136 -8.05 6.74 -7.78
N ALA A 137 -7.34 7.51 -8.63
CA ALA A 137 -7.34 7.31 -10.08
C ALA A 137 -6.76 5.95 -10.46
N PHE A 138 -5.67 5.53 -9.82
CA PHE A 138 -5.08 4.19 -10.01
C PHE A 138 -6.09 3.09 -9.66
N TYR A 139 -6.70 3.15 -8.49
CA TYR A 139 -7.67 2.14 -8.06
C TYR A 139 -8.93 2.13 -8.95
N THR A 140 -9.40 3.29 -9.38
CA THR A 140 -10.52 3.38 -10.31
C THR A 140 -10.23 2.68 -11.64
N ARG A 141 -9.03 2.86 -12.20
CA ARG A 141 -8.60 2.13 -13.42
C ARG A 141 -8.54 0.62 -13.20
N ARG A 142 -8.33 0.17 -11.97
CA ARG A 142 -8.27 -1.24 -11.60
C ARG A 142 -9.61 -1.82 -11.15
N GLY A 143 -10.70 -1.09 -11.40
CA GLY A 143 -12.07 -1.56 -11.15
C GLY A 143 -12.61 -1.30 -9.76
N PHE A 144 -11.92 -0.54 -8.92
CA PHE A 144 -12.44 -0.13 -7.63
C PHE A 144 -13.34 1.08 -7.75
N VAL A 145 -14.42 1.09 -6.99
CA VAL A 145 -15.39 2.19 -6.91
C VAL A 145 -15.62 2.58 -5.45
N ASP A 146 -15.93 3.85 -5.21
CA ASP A 146 -16.33 4.33 -3.88
C ASP A 146 -17.64 3.62 -3.47
N GLU A 147 -17.63 2.91 -2.34
CA GLU A 147 -18.82 2.18 -1.88
C GLU A 147 -19.60 2.91 -0.78
N GLY A 148 -19.14 4.08 -0.36
CA GLY A 148 -19.82 4.94 0.61
C GLY A 148 -19.24 4.91 2.02
N GLY A 149 -18.38 3.94 2.36
CA GLY A 149 -17.71 3.89 3.67
C GLY A 149 -16.81 5.10 3.90
N ARG A 150 -16.83 5.63 5.10
CA ARG A 150 -16.05 6.82 5.51
C ARG A 150 -15.36 6.55 6.82
N SER A 151 -14.11 7.01 6.93
CA SER A 151 -13.30 6.93 8.14
C SER A 151 -12.39 8.15 8.23
N GLU A 152 -11.66 8.24 9.32
CA GLU A 152 -10.65 9.28 9.52
C GLU A 152 -9.34 8.62 9.98
N HIS A 153 -8.23 9.13 9.47
CA HIS A 153 -6.92 8.67 9.94
C HIS A 153 -6.78 8.96 11.45
N PRO A 154 -6.44 7.95 12.29
CA PRO A 154 -6.50 8.08 13.73
C PRO A 154 -5.65 9.21 14.31
N ALA A 155 -4.47 9.48 13.73
CA ALA A 155 -3.54 10.47 14.24
C ALA A 155 -3.78 11.88 13.70
N THR A 156 -4.40 12.03 12.51
CA THR A 156 -4.49 13.33 11.84
C THR A 156 -5.92 13.79 11.57
N GLY A 157 -6.92 12.92 11.71
CA GLY A 157 -8.30 13.20 11.32
C GLY A 157 -8.51 13.34 9.81
N THR A 158 -7.51 12.99 8.99
CA THR A 158 -7.59 13.07 7.54
C THR A 158 -8.65 12.11 7.02
N ALA A 159 -9.57 12.61 6.17
CA ALA A 159 -10.69 11.83 5.65
C ALA A 159 -10.22 10.70 4.74
N GLU A 160 -10.79 9.53 4.96
CA GLU A 160 -10.57 8.32 4.17
C GLU A 160 -11.90 7.81 3.59
N ILE A 161 -11.84 7.27 2.39
CA ILE A 161 -12.97 6.60 1.74
C ILE A 161 -12.66 5.12 1.55
N ARG A 162 -13.70 4.29 1.59
CA ARG A 162 -13.59 2.87 1.27
C ARG A 162 -13.98 2.64 -0.19
N MET A 163 -13.14 1.92 -0.92
CA MET A 163 -13.41 1.52 -2.30
C MET A 163 -13.54 0.00 -2.37
N VAL A 164 -14.33 -0.49 -3.32
CA VAL A 164 -14.56 -1.91 -3.52
C VAL A 164 -14.41 -2.28 -4.99
N ARG A 165 -13.80 -3.43 -5.25
CA ARG A 165 -13.81 -4.09 -6.55
C ARG A 165 -14.63 -5.37 -6.45
N ARG A 166 -15.66 -5.47 -7.27
CA ARG A 166 -16.47 -6.68 -7.43
C ARG A 166 -16.02 -7.44 -8.66
N VAL A 167 -16.15 -8.76 -8.61
CA VAL A 167 -15.95 -9.61 -9.78
C VAL A 167 -17.29 -9.75 -10.48
N THR A 168 -17.34 -9.41 -11.78
CA THR A 168 -18.53 -9.66 -12.61
C THR A 168 -18.64 -11.17 -12.86
N ARG A 169 -19.77 -11.77 -12.47
CA ARG A 169 -20.11 -13.17 -12.78
C ARG A 169 -20.56 -13.30 -14.23
#